data_112b9e926e8b5565b28a8282a9a51d89
#
_entry.id   112b9e926e8b5565b28a8282a9a51d89
#
_cell.length_a   1.000
_cell.length_b   1.000
_cell.length_c   1.000
_cell.angle_alpha   90.00
_cell.angle_beta   90.00
_cell.angle_gamma   90.00
#
_symmetry.space_group_name_H-M   'P 1'
#
loop_
_entity.id
_entity.type
_entity.pdbx_description
1 polymer ?
#
loop_
_entity_poly.entity_id
_entity_poly.type
_entity_poly.pdbx_seq_one_letter_code
_entity_poly.pdbx_strand_id
1 'polypeptide(L)'
;MKFDFIIGNPPYQEEQEGDNKTFAPPIYHKFIDGAYETGEHVELIHPARFLFNAGSTPKAWNQKMLEDEHLKVLYYEANSAKIFPNTDIKGGVAITYRDEKEKLGPIKTFTAFPELNSILSKVNPAVESSLASVIYTQNRFDLNALYDDYPELQQVIGSGGKDKRFRNNIFEKVPAFTDAEIAGGIHVLGISRNKRVWKWIDRKYVDNSHENLEKWKTLVPAANGSGALGEVLSTPLVVGPLDGHTQSFISIGSYETEEEAKATLKYIKSKFCRLMLGILKTTQHNDRDKWNYVPLQNFTSSSDIDWSVSIPEIDRQLYAKYGLDESEIEFIETHVKEMA
;
A
#
# COMPACT_ATOMS: atom_id res chain seq x y z
N MET A 1 42.88 0.11 9.82
CA MET A 1 42.54 0.13 11.26
C MET A 1 41.13 0.72 11.34
N LYS A 2 40.19 0.01 11.95
CA LYS A 2 38.84 0.56 12.23
C LYS A 2 38.78 1.03 13.68
N PHE A 3 37.91 1.99 13.94
CA PHE A 3 37.55 2.39 15.30
C PHE A 3 36.46 1.45 15.83
N ASP A 4 36.54 1.09 17.11
CA ASP A 4 35.49 0.28 17.73
C ASP A 4 34.16 1.00 17.72
N PHE A 5 34.15 2.33 18.03
CA PHE A 5 32.95 3.17 18.07
C PHE A 5 33.18 4.50 17.38
N ILE A 6 32.18 4.93 16.62
CA ILE A 6 32.05 6.28 16.07
C ILE A 6 30.70 6.85 16.54
N ILE A 7 30.74 7.97 17.22
CA ILE A 7 29.55 8.73 17.64
C ILE A 7 29.70 10.15 17.11
N GLY A 8 28.68 10.69 16.46
CA GLY A 8 28.83 12.02 15.90
C GLY A 8 27.56 12.67 15.37
N ASN A 9 27.75 13.97 15.06
CA ASN A 9 26.78 14.80 14.36
C ASN A 9 27.49 15.37 13.11
N PRO A 10 27.40 14.70 11.96
CA PRO A 10 28.10 15.14 10.74
C PRO A 10 27.49 16.43 10.19
N PRO A 11 28.23 17.21 9.38
CA PRO A 11 27.68 18.33 8.63
C PRO A 11 26.50 17.88 7.75
N TYR A 12 25.39 18.64 7.76
CA TYR A 12 24.16 18.25 7.06
C TYR A 12 24.15 18.66 5.59
N GLN A 13 24.76 19.82 5.29
CA GLN A 13 24.72 20.46 3.96
C GLN A 13 26.10 21.03 3.62
N GLU A 14 26.37 21.16 2.33
CA GLU A 14 27.56 21.87 1.85
C GLU A 14 27.50 23.34 2.24
N GLU A 15 28.67 23.97 2.41
CA GLU A 15 28.76 25.43 2.55
C GLU A 15 28.32 26.11 1.26
N GLN A 16 27.57 27.18 1.39
CA GLN A 16 27.07 27.91 0.22
C GLN A 16 28.17 28.87 -0.25
N GLU A 17 28.74 28.61 -1.42
CA GLU A 17 29.64 29.52 -2.11
C GLU A 17 28.88 30.32 -3.20
N GLY A 18 29.03 31.66 -3.21
CA GLY A 18 28.48 32.55 -4.24
C GLY A 18 27.13 33.20 -3.92
N ASP A 19 26.57 33.93 -4.90
CA ASP A 19 25.37 34.76 -4.74
C ASP A 19 24.03 33.99 -4.71
N ASN A 20 24.03 32.71 -5.04
CA ASN A 20 22.81 31.89 -5.11
C ASN A 20 22.60 31.08 -3.82
N LYS A 21 22.07 31.74 -2.78
CA LYS A 21 21.85 31.15 -1.43
C LYS A 21 20.55 30.35 -1.25
N THR A 22 19.96 29.83 -2.32
CA THR A 22 18.63 29.21 -2.22
C THR A 22 18.63 27.70 -1.97
N PHE A 23 19.72 26.98 -2.28
CA PHE A 23 19.80 25.53 -2.09
C PHE A 23 21.22 25.08 -1.78
N ALA A 24 21.41 24.39 -0.63
CA ALA A 24 22.64 23.70 -0.28
C ALA A 24 22.43 22.17 -0.38
N PRO A 25 23.21 21.46 -1.21
CA PRO A 25 23.11 20.01 -1.32
C PRO A 25 23.41 19.31 0.01
N PRO A 26 22.73 18.22 0.34
CA PRO A 26 23.05 17.44 1.53
C PRO A 26 24.39 16.71 1.36
N ILE A 27 25.23 16.73 2.40
CA ILE A 27 26.50 16.01 2.42
C ILE A 27 26.56 14.94 3.53
N TYR A 28 25.64 14.94 4.47
CA TYR A 28 25.65 14.01 5.61
C TYR A 28 25.74 12.54 5.19
N HIS A 29 25.15 12.16 4.07
CA HIS A 29 25.23 10.82 3.54
C HIS A 29 26.65 10.36 3.20
N LYS A 30 27.51 11.27 2.74
CA LYS A 30 28.94 10.98 2.47
C LYS A 30 29.70 10.73 3.77
N PHE A 31 29.35 11.46 4.83
CA PHE A 31 29.96 11.27 6.17
C PHE A 31 29.49 9.96 6.80
N ILE A 32 28.23 9.57 6.61
CA ILE A 32 27.70 8.26 7.06
C ILE A 32 28.45 7.14 6.37
N ASP A 33 28.61 7.18 5.05
CA ASP A 33 29.38 6.17 4.31
C ASP A 33 30.83 6.09 4.83
N GLY A 34 31.53 7.21 5.01
CA GLY A 34 32.87 7.25 5.56
C GLY A 34 32.95 6.70 6.99
N ALA A 35 31.96 6.98 7.83
CA ALA A 35 31.89 6.42 9.17
C ALA A 35 31.73 4.87 9.14
N TYR A 36 30.92 4.34 8.24
CA TYR A 36 30.70 2.90 8.08
C TYR A 36 31.96 2.16 7.51
N GLU A 37 32.78 2.85 6.73
CA GLU A 37 34.06 2.30 6.27
C GLU A 37 35.11 2.21 7.39
N THR A 38 35.05 3.12 8.37
CA THR A 38 36.09 3.31 9.38
C THR A 38 35.71 2.87 10.78
N GLY A 39 34.42 2.61 11.08
CA GLY A 39 33.93 2.19 12.40
C GLY A 39 33.29 0.81 12.38
N GLU A 40 33.41 0.06 13.48
CA GLU A 40 32.67 -1.20 13.69
C GLU A 40 31.26 -0.91 14.18
N HIS A 41 31.13 0.00 15.18
CA HIS A 41 29.87 0.46 15.73
C HIS A 41 29.72 1.95 15.44
N VAL A 42 28.66 2.35 14.77
CA VAL A 42 28.47 3.74 14.33
C VAL A 42 27.12 4.26 14.78
N GLU A 43 27.11 5.30 15.61
CA GLU A 43 25.91 6.00 16.05
C GLU A 43 25.98 7.47 15.61
N LEU A 44 25.05 7.88 14.75
CA LEU A 44 25.03 9.22 14.19
C LEU A 44 23.67 9.88 14.31
N ILE A 45 23.67 11.19 14.62
CA ILE A 45 22.50 12.04 14.52
C ILE A 45 22.54 12.81 13.20
N HIS A 46 21.47 12.76 12.43
CA HIS A 46 21.41 13.36 11.08
C HIS A 46 19.98 13.66 10.64
N PRO A 47 19.75 14.40 9.52
CA PRO A 47 18.43 14.58 8.94
C PRO A 47 17.79 13.25 8.57
N ALA A 48 16.49 13.09 8.92
CA ALA A 48 15.78 11.83 8.77
C ALA A 48 15.14 11.61 7.39
N ARG A 49 15.27 12.55 6.45
CA ARG A 49 14.54 12.53 5.16
C ARG A 49 14.72 11.24 4.37
N PHE A 50 15.91 10.67 4.36
CA PHE A 50 16.17 9.45 3.60
C PHE A 50 15.36 8.25 4.11
N LEU A 51 15.01 8.21 5.40
CA LEU A 51 14.16 7.16 5.99
C LEU A 51 12.78 7.11 5.33
N PHE A 52 12.29 8.25 4.83
CA PHE A 52 11.03 8.38 4.10
C PHE A 52 11.23 8.32 2.57
N ASN A 53 12.40 7.91 2.11
CA ASN A 53 12.80 7.96 0.70
C ASN A 53 12.59 9.36 0.07
N ALA A 54 12.78 10.40 0.85
CA ALA A 54 12.58 11.80 0.50
C ALA A 54 13.89 12.60 0.64
N GLY A 55 13.86 13.85 0.18
CA GLY A 55 15.00 14.74 0.23
C GLY A 55 15.87 14.67 -1.02
N SER A 56 17.05 15.30 -0.96
CA SER A 56 17.97 15.44 -2.11
C SER A 56 19.17 14.50 -2.03
N THR A 57 19.16 13.52 -1.13
CA THR A 57 20.11 12.40 -1.16
C THR A 57 19.82 11.48 -2.35
N PRO A 58 20.81 10.83 -2.95
CA PRO A 58 20.58 9.91 -4.06
C PRO A 58 19.60 8.79 -3.69
N LYS A 59 18.60 8.53 -4.53
CA LYS A 59 17.59 7.48 -4.25
C LYS A 59 18.19 6.10 -4.06
N ALA A 60 19.23 5.77 -4.84
CA ALA A 60 19.94 4.50 -4.69
C ALA A 60 20.65 4.39 -3.32
N TRP A 61 21.17 5.50 -2.80
CA TRP A 61 21.72 5.55 -1.46
C TRP A 61 20.64 5.39 -0.38
N ASN A 62 19.50 6.07 -0.52
CA ASN A 62 18.38 5.89 0.39
C ASN A 62 17.95 4.42 0.46
N GLN A 63 17.81 3.78 -0.69
CA GLN A 63 17.44 2.37 -0.76
C GLN A 63 18.50 1.46 -0.12
N LYS A 64 19.81 1.68 -0.42
CA LYS A 64 20.92 0.97 0.24
C LYS A 64 20.81 1.05 1.77
N MET A 65 20.51 2.24 2.31
CA MET A 65 20.38 2.44 3.75
C MET A 65 19.14 1.76 4.34
N LEU A 66 18.02 1.80 3.64
CA LEU A 66 16.78 1.17 4.09
C LEU A 66 16.83 -0.36 4.02
N GLU A 67 17.66 -0.91 3.15
CA GLU A 67 17.87 -2.36 2.97
C GLU A 67 19.05 -2.91 3.78
N ASP A 68 19.85 -2.04 4.44
CA ASP A 68 20.99 -2.47 5.26
C ASP A 68 20.51 -3.27 6.48
N GLU A 69 20.83 -4.56 6.53
CA GLU A 69 20.48 -5.46 7.63
C GLU A 69 21.18 -5.14 8.95
N HIS A 70 22.18 -4.28 8.94
CA HIS A 70 22.99 -3.89 10.08
C HIS A 70 22.59 -2.56 10.69
N LEU A 71 21.62 -1.84 10.10
CA LEU A 71 21.20 -0.49 10.47
C LEU A 71 19.84 -0.50 11.17
N LYS A 72 19.74 0.25 12.29
CA LYS A 72 18.46 0.55 12.93
C LYS A 72 18.34 2.02 13.29
N VAL A 73 17.09 2.49 13.43
CA VAL A 73 16.78 3.80 13.98
C VAL A 73 16.61 3.65 15.49
N LEU A 74 17.44 4.36 16.27
CA LEU A 74 17.31 4.39 17.73
C LEU A 74 16.31 5.43 18.19
N TYR A 75 16.27 6.57 17.49
CA TYR A 75 15.42 7.69 17.85
C TYR A 75 15.03 8.50 16.62
N TYR A 76 13.81 9.03 16.63
CA TYR A 76 13.30 9.95 15.61
C TYR A 76 12.49 11.08 16.26
N GLU A 77 12.74 12.33 15.85
CA GLU A 77 11.96 13.49 16.24
C GLU A 77 11.59 14.31 14.97
N ALA A 78 10.29 14.41 14.72
CA ALA A 78 9.76 15.12 13.57
C ALA A 78 10.00 16.64 13.66
N ASN A 79 9.93 17.19 14.87
CA ASN A 79 10.18 18.61 15.14
C ASN A 79 11.63 18.81 15.57
N SER A 80 12.50 19.12 14.61
CA SER A 80 13.94 19.32 14.87
C SER A 80 14.26 20.36 15.94
N ALA A 81 13.38 21.35 16.15
CA ALA A 81 13.59 22.40 17.16
C ALA A 81 13.58 21.87 18.59
N LYS A 82 13.02 20.67 18.84
CA LYS A 82 13.09 20.01 20.15
C LYS A 82 14.49 19.46 20.46
N ILE A 83 15.28 19.15 19.42
CA ILE A 83 16.64 18.62 19.55
C ILE A 83 17.66 19.77 19.36
N PHE A 84 17.46 20.56 18.33
CA PHE A 84 18.32 21.70 17.98
C PHE A 84 17.48 22.99 17.98
N PRO A 85 17.50 23.77 19.06
CA PRO A 85 16.75 25.02 19.15
C PRO A 85 17.01 25.93 17.94
N ASN A 86 15.99 26.60 17.44
CA ASN A 86 16.05 27.51 16.28
C ASN A 86 16.38 26.85 14.94
N THR A 87 16.18 25.55 14.79
CA THR A 87 16.34 24.86 13.50
C THR A 87 14.98 24.39 12.94
N ASP A 88 14.87 24.35 11.61
CA ASP A 88 13.73 23.78 10.88
C ASP A 88 14.27 22.78 9.85
N ILE A 89 14.61 21.59 10.33
CA ILE A 89 15.07 20.49 9.47
C ILE A 89 13.84 19.71 8.99
N LYS A 90 13.44 19.96 7.74
CA LYS A 90 12.28 19.27 7.14
C LYS A 90 12.49 17.76 7.12
N GLY A 91 11.47 17.02 7.56
CA GLY A 91 11.53 15.57 7.72
C GLY A 91 12.10 15.12 9.06
N GLY A 92 12.48 16.05 9.95
CA GLY A 92 12.96 15.75 11.29
C GLY A 92 14.42 15.29 11.35
N VAL A 93 14.79 14.80 12.53
CA VAL A 93 16.13 14.33 12.89
C VAL A 93 16.02 12.88 13.38
N ALA A 94 16.97 12.05 13.01
CA ALA A 94 17.08 10.68 13.50
C ALA A 94 18.45 10.41 14.13
N ILE A 95 18.47 9.52 15.11
CA ILE A 95 19.69 8.85 15.57
C ILE A 95 19.63 7.43 15.02
N THR A 96 20.63 7.08 14.24
CA THR A 96 20.78 5.72 13.72
C THR A 96 22.00 5.03 14.31
N TYR A 97 21.88 3.73 14.49
CA TYR A 97 22.97 2.86 14.93
C TYR A 97 23.19 1.77 13.91
N ARG A 98 24.46 1.56 13.57
CA ARG A 98 24.90 0.46 12.70
C ARG A 98 25.95 -0.37 13.41
N ASP A 99 25.76 -1.67 13.38
CA ASP A 99 26.74 -2.67 13.82
C ASP A 99 27.26 -3.46 12.63
N GLU A 100 28.57 -3.48 12.41
CA GLU A 100 29.13 -4.18 11.25
C GLU A 100 28.93 -5.70 11.32
N LYS A 101 28.80 -6.26 12.51
CA LYS A 101 28.77 -7.70 12.77
C LYS A 101 27.38 -8.25 13.08
N GLU A 102 26.54 -7.43 13.73
CA GLU A 102 25.20 -7.85 14.16
C GLU A 102 24.16 -7.55 13.08
N LYS A 103 23.33 -8.53 12.76
CA LYS A 103 22.17 -8.34 11.89
C LYS A 103 20.97 -7.86 12.71
N LEU A 104 20.60 -6.62 12.54
CA LEU A 104 19.50 -5.96 13.23
C LEU A 104 18.19 -6.05 12.43
N GLY A 105 18.28 -6.48 11.16
CA GLY A 105 17.19 -6.51 10.19
C GLY A 105 17.01 -5.16 9.46
N PRO A 106 16.63 -5.21 8.17
CA PRO A 106 16.53 -4.00 7.36
C PRO A 106 15.33 -3.15 7.78
N ILE A 107 15.49 -1.82 7.74
CA ILE A 107 14.43 -0.85 8.04
C ILE A 107 13.27 -0.97 7.04
N LYS A 108 13.57 -1.15 5.75
CA LYS A 108 12.64 -1.20 4.60
C LYS A 108 11.77 0.04 4.48
N THR A 109 10.69 0.11 5.26
CA THR A 109 9.79 1.26 5.32
C THR A 109 9.81 1.84 6.73
N PHE A 110 9.99 3.14 6.82
CA PHE A 110 10.00 3.89 8.07
C PHE A 110 8.78 4.82 8.13
N THR A 111 8.18 4.93 9.30
CA THR A 111 7.07 5.85 9.57
C THR A 111 7.43 6.81 10.71
N ALA A 112 6.67 7.90 10.82
CA ALA A 112 6.86 8.87 11.89
C ALA A 112 6.37 8.39 13.27
N PHE A 113 5.76 7.21 13.32
CA PHE A 113 5.13 6.65 14.53
C PHE A 113 5.94 5.44 15.02
N PRO A 114 6.56 5.51 16.21
CA PRO A 114 7.31 4.39 16.80
C PRO A 114 6.47 3.11 16.90
N GLU A 115 5.20 3.23 17.33
CA GLU A 115 4.27 2.12 17.48
C GLU A 115 4.02 1.42 16.14
N LEU A 116 3.84 2.20 15.06
CA LEU A 116 3.62 1.64 13.73
C LEU A 116 4.88 0.94 13.19
N ASN A 117 6.07 1.45 13.49
CA ASN A 117 7.33 0.79 13.14
C ASN A 117 7.49 -0.53 13.91
N SER A 118 7.09 -0.57 15.19
CA SER A 118 7.08 -1.78 16.00
C SER A 118 6.08 -2.81 15.44
N ILE A 119 4.85 -2.41 15.14
CA ILE A 119 3.84 -3.27 14.51
C ILE A 119 4.37 -3.83 13.18
N LEU A 120 4.99 -2.99 12.35
CA LEU A 120 5.59 -3.41 11.08
C LEU A 120 6.64 -4.51 11.27
N SER A 121 7.50 -4.40 12.28
CA SER A 121 8.53 -5.40 12.55
C SER A 121 7.94 -6.75 12.98
N LYS A 122 6.82 -6.75 13.69
CA LYS A 122 6.10 -7.96 14.13
C LYS A 122 5.31 -8.62 12.99
N VAL A 123 4.73 -7.82 12.11
CA VAL A 123 3.84 -8.29 11.03
C VAL A 123 4.62 -8.63 9.75
N ASN A 124 5.49 -7.78 9.29
CA ASN A 124 6.39 -7.82 8.11
C ASN A 124 6.17 -9.02 7.15
N PRO A 125 5.06 -9.08 6.41
CA PRO A 125 4.79 -10.19 5.52
C PRO A 125 5.76 -10.16 4.33
N ALA A 126 6.16 -11.35 3.84
CA ALA A 126 6.73 -11.45 2.50
C ALA A 126 5.68 -11.00 1.46
N VAL A 127 6.11 -10.47 0.32
CA VAL A 127 5.19 -9.96 -0.72
C VAL A 127 4.20 -11.04 -1.16
N GLU A 128 4.65 -12.28 -1.26
CA GLU A 128 3.85 -13.46 -1.65
C GLU A 128 2.79 -13.82 -0.61
N SER A 129 3.00 -13.45 0.65
CA SER A 129 2.05 -13.64 1.75
C SER A 129 1.32 -12.36 2.13
N SER A 130 1.36 -11.34 1.29
CA SER A 130 0.57 -10.12 1.45
C SER A 130 -0.76 -10.19 0.70
N LEU A 131 -1.73 -9.40 1.15
CA LEU A 131 -3.03 -9.31 0.48
C LEU A 131 -2.90 -8.82 -0.97
N ALA A 132 -1.82 -8.09 -1.31
CA ALA A 132 -1.52 -7.69 -2.67
C ALA A 132 -1.42 -8.86 -3.65
N SER A 133 -1.03 -10.06 -3.20
CA SER A 133 -0.91 -11.25 -4.05
C SER A 133 -2.24 -11.72 -4.65
N VAL A 134 -3.35 -11.43 -3.97
CA VAL A 134 -4.71 -11.80 -4.39
C VAL A 134 -5.56 -10.60 -4.82
N ILE A 135 -4.93 -9.50 -5.22
CA ILE A 135 -5.62 -8.34 -5.77
C ILE A 135 -5.55 -8.37 -7.30
N TYR A 136 -6.70 -8.23 -7.91
CA TYR A 136 -6.89 -8.24 -9.36
C TYR A 136 -7.40 -6.89 -9.86
N THR A 137 -6.95 -6.51 -11.05
CA THR A 137 -7.41 -5.30 -11.73
C THR A 137 -8.72 -5.56 -12.50
N GLN A 138 -9.26 -4.53 -13.12
CA GLN A 138 -10.51 -4.56 -13.89
C GLN A 138 -10.55 -5.68 -14.95
N ASN A 139 -11.75 -6.08 -15.32
CA ASN A 139 -11.98 -6.98 -16.45
C ASN A 139 -11.50 -6.38 -17.77
N ARG A 140 -11.41 -7.21 -18.79
CA ARG A 140 -10.88 -6.88 -20.12
C ARG A 140 -11.81 -7.38 -21.20
N PHE A 141 -11.74 -6.73 -22.38
CA PHE A 141 -12.42 -7.20 -23.58
C PHE A 141 -11.66 -8.34 -24.25
N ASP A 142 -12.41 -9.27 -24.82
CA ASP A 142 -12.01 -9.94 -26.05
C ASP A 142 -12.25 -8.98 -27.21
N LEU A 143 -11.20 -8.30 -27.67
CA LEU A 143 -11.31 -7.29 -28.72
C LEU A 143 -11.66 -7.90 -30.08
N ASN A 144 -11.29 -9.16 -30.34
CA ASN A 144 -11.61 -9.79 -31.60
C ASN A 144 -13.13 -9.98 -31.73
N ALA A 145 -13.72 -10.65 -30.73
CA ALA A 145 -15.18 -10.83 -30.68
C ALA A 145 -15.95 -9.51 -30.66
N LEU A 146 -15.41 -8.49 -29.96
CA LEU A 146 -16.06 -7.18 -29.91
C LEU A 146 -16.03 -6.48 -31.27
N TYR A 147 -14.91 -6.53 -32.00
CA TYR A 147 -14.76 -5.85 -33.30
C TYR A 147 -15.41 -6.58 -34.46
N ASP A 148 -15.66 -7.88 -34.33
CA ASP A 148 -16.46 -8.63 -35.28
C ASP A 148 -17.89 -8.07 -35.38
N ASP A 149 -18.48 -7.69 -34.24
CA ASP A 149 -19.84 -7.15 -34.16
C ASP A 149 -19.89 -5.60 -34.17
N TYR A 150 -18.84 -4.93 -33.71
CA TYR A 150 -18.73 -3.48 -33.57
C TYR A 150 -17.41 -2.95 -34.14
N PRO A 151 -17.16 -3.03 -35.43
CA PRO A 151 -15.86 -2.66 -36.01
C PRO A 151 -15.49 -1.18 -35.82
N GLU A 152 -16.48 -0.28 -35.70
CA GLU A 152 -16.27 1.15 -35.42
C GLU A 152 -15.60 1.41 -34.06
N LEU A 153 -15.72 0.49 -33.14
CA LEU A 153 -15.11 0.62 -31.79
C LEU A 153 -13.58 0.59 -31.82
N GLN A 154 -12.96 0.13 -32.92
CA GLN A 154 -11.51 0.24 -33.09
C GLN A 154 -11.01 1.70 -33.03
N GLN A 155 -11.85 2.66 -33.41
CA GLN A 155 -11.54 4.09 -33.37
C GLN A 155 -11.89 4.73 -32.00
N VAL A 156 -12.75 4.10 -31.21
CA VAL A 156 -13.26 4.60 -29.93
C VAL A 156 -12.42 4.09 -28.76
N ILE A 157 -11.97 2.85 -28.85
CA ILE A 157 -11.15 2.22 -27.81
C ILE A 157 -9.72 2.77 -27.86
N GLY A 158 -9.18 3.12 -26.68
CA GLY A 158 -7.87 3.75 -26.55
C GLY A 158 -6.71 2.90 -27.10
N SER A 159 -5.54 3.51 -27.20
CA SER A 159 -4.30 2.91 -27.73
C SER A 159 -4.45 2.39 -29.16
N GLY A 160 -5.17 3.15 -30.02
CA GLY A 160 -5.42 2.77 -31.40
C GLY A 160 -6.23 1.47 -31.53
N GLY A 161 -7.23 1.28 -30.68
CA GLY A 161 -8.08 0.08 -30.67
C GLY A 161 -7.47 -1.12 -29.94
N LYS A 162 -6.41 -0.94 -29.13
CA LYS A 162 -5.72 -2.05 -28.47
C LYS A 162 -5.91 -2.11 -26.96
N ASP A 163 -6.58 -1.11 -26.34
CA ASP A 163 -6.80 -1.09 -24.91
C ASP A 163 -7.94 -2.03 -24.50
N LYS A 164 -7.59 -3.21 -24.05
CA LYS A 164 -8.56 -4.24 -23.62
C LYS A 164 -9.31 -3.90 -22.33
N ARG A 165 -8.83 -2.93 -21.53
CA ARG A 165 -9.32 -2.69 -20.18
C ARG A 165 -10.73 -2.10 -20.14
N PHE A 166 -11.55 -2.54 -19.20
CA PHE A 166 -12.80 -1.87 -18.87
C PHE A 166 -12.51 -0.54 -18.16
N ARG A 167 -12.29 0.51 -18.96
CA ARG A 167 -11.98 1.86 -18.48
C ARG A 167 -13.15 2.48 -17.70
N ASN A 168 -12.89 3.56 -16.97
CA ASN A 168 -13.90 4.27 -16.17
C ASN A 168 -15.12 4.72 -16.97
N ASN A 169 -14.93 5.12 -18.22
CA ASN A 169 -15.96 5.68 -19.10
C ASN A 169 -16.48 4.68 -20.15
N ILE A 170 -16.27 3.40 -19.91
CA ILE A 170 -16.54 2.37 -20.92
C ILE A 170 -18.04 2.23 -21.22
N PHE A 171 -18.89 2.44 -20.22
CA PHE A 171 -20.34 2.35 -20.35
C PHE A 171 -20.95 3.41 -21.28
N GLU A 172 -20.26 4.54 -21.46
CA GLU A 172 -20.68 5.63 -22.34
C GLU A 172 -20.16 5.46 -23.77
N LYS A 173 -19.10 4.65 -23.92
CA LYS A 173 -18.40 4.49 -25.20
C LYS A 173 -18.73 3.21 -25.94
N VAL A 174 -19.11 2.16 -25.24
CA VAL A 174 -19.29 0.83 -25.80
C VAL A 174 -20.76 0.42 -25.71
N PRO A 175 -21.50 0.40 -26.83
CA PRO A 175 -22.95 0.12 -26.85
C PRO A 175 -23.29 -1.33 -26.49
N ALA A 176 -22.30 -2.22 -26.45
CA ALA A 176 -22.50 -3.61 -26.01
C ALA A 176 -22.87 -3.73 -24.52
N PHE A 177 -22.67 -2.66 -23.70
CA PHE A 177 -23.17 -2.61 -22.33
C PHE A 177 -24.63 -2.17 -22.27
N THR A 178 -25.48 -2.95 -21.59
CA THR A 178 -26.92 -2.71 -21.46
C THR A 178 -27.40 -2.73 -20.00
N ASP A 179 -28.54 -2.11 -19.73
CA ASP A 179 -29.24 -2.22 -18.45
C ASP A 179 -30.05 -3.52 -18.33
N ALA A 180 -30.41 -4.11 -19.45
CA ALA A 180 -31.17 -5.35 -19.47
C ALA A 180 -30.25 -6.54 -19.16
N GLU A 181 -30.76 -7.46 -18.34
CA GLU A 181 -30.07 -8.70 -18.03
C GLU A 181 -29.82 -9.52 -19.30
N ILE A 182 -28.61 -10.06 -19.41
CA ILE A 182 -28.22 -11.00 -20.45
C ILE A 182 -27.99 -12.37 -19.80
N ALA A 183 -28.78 -13.36 -20.19
CA ALA A 183 -28.66 -14.72 -19.67
C ALA A 183 -27.23 -15.27 -19.93
N GLY A 184 -26.49 -15.63 -18.89
CA GLY A 184 -25.10 -16.05 -18.98
C GLY A 184 -24.11 -14.94 -19.30
N GLY A 185 -24.55 -13.69 -19.31
CA GLY A 185 -23.72 -12.51 -19.49
C GLY A 185 -22.88 -12.18 -18.24
N ILE A 186 -22.05 -11.17 -18.38
CA ILE A 186 -21.24 -10.64 -17.27
C ILE A 186 -21.90 -9.36 -16.75
N HIS A 187 -22.11 -9.30 -15.43
CA HIS A 187 -22.68 -8.15 -14.74
C HIS A 187 -21.55 -7.26 -14.21
N VAL A 188 -21.38 -6.07 -14.74
CA VAL A 188 -20.18 -5.25 -14.56
C VAL A 188 -20.50 -4.00 -13.73
N LEU A 189 -19.79 -3.85 -12.59
CA LEU A 189 -19.85 -2.65 -11.76
C LEU A 189 -18.90 -1.57 -12.31
N GLY A 190 -19.43 -0.38 -12.48
CA GLY A 190 -18.63 0.80 -12.83
C GLY A 190 -19.13 2.06 -12.15
N ILE A 191 -18.53 3.19 -12.52
CA ILE A 191 -18.99 4.52 -12.13
C ILE A 191 -19.38 5.29 -13.38
N SER A 192 -20.60 5.78 -13.42
CA SER A 192 -21.07 6.74 -14.43
C SER A 192 -21.72 7.93 -13.73
N ARG A 193 -21.35 9.13 -14.15
CA ARG A 193 -21.85 10.40 -13.56
C ARG A 193 -21.74 10.43 -12.02
N ASN A 194 -20.60 9.99 -11.51
CA ASN A 194 -20.29 9.88 -10.06
C ASN A 194 -21.19 8.93 -9.26
N LYS A 195 -21.91 8.03 -9.90
CA LYS A 195 -22.74 7.00 -9.26
C LYS A 195 -22.27 5.61 -9.64
N ARG A 196 -22.34 4.68 -8.70
CA ARG A 196 -22.17 3.26 -9.00
C ARG A 196 -23.30 2.79 -9.86
N VAL A 197 -22.99 2.17 -10.97
CA VAL A 197 -23.95 1.58 -11.89
C VAL A 197 -23.51 0.19 -12.27
N TRP A 198 -24.48 -0.68 -12.48
CA TRP A 198 -24.29 -2.01 -13.00
C TRP A 198 -24.78 -2.07 -14.43
N LYS A 199 -24.01 -2.76 -15.29
CA LYS A 199 -24.38 -2.99 -16.70
C LYS A 199 -24.07 -4.44 -17.06
N TRP A 200 -24.89 -5.00 -17.93
CA TRP A 200 -24.67 -6.32 -18.50
C TRP A 200 -23.90 -6.20 -19.81
N ILE A 201 -23.05 -7.19 -20.08
CA ILE A 201 -22.38 -7.39 -21.36
C ILE A 201 -22.39 -8.88 -21.70
N ASP A 202 -22.54 -9.20 -22.99
CA ASP A 202 -22.43 -10.58 -23.44
C ASP A 202 -21.03 -11.13 -23.13
N ARG A 203 -21.00 -12.33 -22.56
CA ARG A 203 -19.77 -13.02 -22.15
C ARG A 203 -18.76 -13.15 -23.30
N LYS A 204 -19.21 -13.29 -24.55
CA LYS A 204 -18.34 -13.42 -25.73
C LYS A 204 -17.40 -12.21 -25.91
N TYR A 205 -17.77 -11.03 -25.42
CA TYR A 205 -16.95 -9.81 -25.51
C TYR A 205 -15.97 -9.65 -24.34
N VAL A 206 -15.96 -10.57 -23.38
CA VAL A 206 -15.13 -10.47 -22.16
C VAL A 206 -14.01 -11.50 -22.24
N ASP A 207 -12.78 -11.06 -21.93
CA ASP A 207 -11.63 -11.96 -21.79
C ASP A 207 -11.86 -12.93 -20.61
N ASN A 208 -12.07 -14.20 -20.90
CA ASN A 208 -12.34 -15.25 -19.93
C ASN A 208 -11.08 -15.71 -19.17
N SER A 209 -9.89 -15.19 -19.48
CA SER A 209 -8.66 -15.52 -18.76
C SER A 209 -8.53 -14.77 -17.43
N HIS A 210 -9.50 -13.91 -17.06
CA HIS A 210 -9.45 -13.20 -15.80
C HIS A 210 -9.67 -14.15 -14.63
N GLU A 211 -8.66 -14.26 -13.75
CA GLU A 211 -8.50 -15.33 -12.76
C GLU A 211 -9.64 -15.43 -11.72
N ASN A 212 -10.37 -14.33 -11.48
CA ASN A 212 -11.47 -14.34 -10.51
C ASN A 212 -12.85 -14.03 -11.12
N LEU A 213 -13.01 -14.10 -12.43
CA LEU A 213 -14.30 -13.85 -13.09
C LEU A 213 -15.36 -14.85 -12.62
N GLU A 214 -15.01 -16.13 -12.53
CA GLU A 214 -15.87 -17.24 -12.14
C GLU A 214 -15.89 -17.49 -10.62
N LYS A 215 -15.39 -16.55 -9.82
CA LYS A 215 -15.16 -16.74 -8.38
C LYS A 215 -15.83 -15.66 -7.54
N TRP A 216 -16.08 -15.98 -6.29
CA TRP A 216 -16.46 -15.01 -5.28
C TRP A 216 -15.27 -14.08 -4.96
N LYS A 217 -15.55 -12.80 -4.70
CA LYS A 217 -14.54 -11.76 -4.45
C LYS A 217 -15.12 -10.56 -3.74
N THR A 218 -14.24 -9.73 -3.20
CA THR A 218 -14.63 -8.45 -2.61
C THR A 218 -14.14 -7.30 -3.49
N LEU A 219 -15.05 -6.42 -3.90
CA LEU A 219 -14.72 -5.21 -4.66
C LEU A 219 -14.45 -4.03 -3.73
N VAL A 220 -13.39 -3.29 -4.04
CA VAL A 220 -13.00 -2.06 -3.34
C VAL A 220 -12.83 -0.95 -4.38
N PRO A 221 -13.30 0.29 -4.15
CA PRO A 221 -12.99 1.40 -5.04
C PRO A 221 -11.48 1.57 -5.23
N ALA A 222 -11.05 1.75 -6.47
CA ALA A 222 -9.65 1.98 -6.80
C ALA A 222 -9.11 3.32 -6.26
N ALA A 223 -10.00 4.22 -5.87
CA ALA A 223 -9.65 5.46 -5.21
C ALA A 223 -10.70 5.85 -4.17
N ASN A 224 -10.25 6.23 -2.98
CA ASN A 224 -11.09 6.80 -1.93
C ASN A 224 -10.26 7.58 -0.91
N GLY A 225 -10.90 8.52 -0.22
CA GLY A 225 -10.29 9.28 0.87
C GLY A 225 -9.15 10.20 0.42
N SER A 226 -8.26 10.52 1.33
CA SER A 226 -7.13 11.45 1.14
C SER A 226 -5.76 10.78 1.20
N GLY A 227 -5.70 9.55 1.69
CA GLY A 227 -4.46 8.85 2.07
C GLY A 227 -4.06 9.09 3.54
N ALA A 228 -4.99 9.58 4.36
CA ALA A 228 -4.75 9.67 5.79
C ALA A 228 -4.68 8.29 6.43
N LEU A 229 -3.78 8.13 7.40
CA LEU A 229 -3.62 6.87 8.13
C LEU A 229 -4.95 6.43 8.75
N GLY A 230 -5.32 5.17 8.56
CA GLY A 230 -6.49 4.58 9.20
C GLY A 230 -7.85 5.09 8.70
N GLU A 231 -7.90 5.78 7.54
CA GLU A 231 -9.18 6.23 6.96
C GLU A 231 -10.08 5.05 6.57
N VAL A 232 -11.39 5.32 6.45
CA VAL A 232 -12.36 4.31 6.03
C VAL A 232 -12.29 4.04 4.53
N LEU A 233 -12.61 2.82 4.11
CA LEU A 233 -12.78 2.45 2.71
C LEU A 233 -14.21 2.76 2.24
N SER A 234 -14.35 3.31 1.04
CA SER A 234 -15.66 3.69 0.48
C SER A 234 -16.45 2.44 0.08
N THR A 235 -17.32 1.99 0.97
CA THR A 235 -18.34 0.95 0.73
C THR A 235 -17.85 -0.24 -0.12
N PRO A 236 -16.92 -1.05 0.37
CA PRO A 236 -16.55 -2.31 -0.28
C PRO A 236 -17.75 -3.28 -0.25
N LEU A 237 -17.81 -4.19 -1.22
CA LEU A 237 -18.92 -5.14 -1.33
C LEU A 237 -18.45 -6.51 -1.83
N VAL A 238 -19.17 -7.56 -1.40
CA VAL A 238 -19.00 -8.92 -1.92
C VAL A 238 -19.78 -9.06 -3.22
N VAL A 239 -19.18 -9.72 -4.20
CA VAL A 239 -19.79 -10.07 -5.47
C VAL A 239 -19.50 -11.51 -5.85
N GLY A 240 -20.39 -12.08 -6.67
CA GLY A 240 -20.37 -13.49 -7.04
C GLY A 240 -19.62 -13.80 -8.33
N PRO A 241 -19.69 -15.07 -8.76
CA PRO A 241 -19.28 -15.46 -10.10
C PRO A 241 -20.01 -14.65 -11.17
N LEU A 242 -19.32 -14.36 -12.26
CA LEU A 242 -19.77 -13.54 -13.40
C LEU A 242 -20.05 -12.07 -13.08
N ASP A 243 -19.76 -11.61 -11.84
CA ASP A 243 -19.69 -10.19 -11.54
C ASP A 243 -18.30 -9.64 -11.87
N GLY A 244 -18.25 -8.66 -12.75
CA GLY A 244 -17.04 -7.96 -13.18
C GLY A 244 -16.98 -6.51 -12.69
N HIS A 245 -15.88 -5.82 -12.98
CA HIS A 245 -15.77 -4.41 -12.65
C HIS A 245 -14.91 -3.63 -13.64
N THR A 246 -15.15 -2.33 -13.69
CA THR A 246 -14.32 -1.38 -14.44
C THR A 246 -13.09 -0.94 -13.61
N GLN A 247 -12.21 -0.16 -14.23
CA GLN A 247 -11.01 0.43 -13.58
C GLN A 247 -11.33 1.29 -12.34
N SER A 248 -12.60 1.61 -12.10
CA SER A 248 -13.01 2.33 -10.87
C SER A 248 -12.91 1.48 -9.61
N PHE A 249 -12.66 0.18 -9.75
CA PHE A 249 -12.55 -0.78 -8.65
C PHE A 249 -11.31 -1.67 -8.82
N ILE A 250 -10.91 -2.29 -7.73
CA ILE A 250 -10.06 -3.47 -7.67
C ILE A 250 -10.88 -4.60 -7.04
N SER A 251 -10.53 -5.84 -7.32
CA SER A 251 -11.11 -7.01 -6.67
C SER A 251 -10.09 -7.75 -5.84
N ILE A 252 -10.50 -8.23 -4.67
CA ILE A 252 -9.69 -8.96 -3.72
C ILE A 252 -10.24 -10.38 -3.60
N GLY A 253 -9.37 -11.34 -3.84
CA GLY A 253 -9.68 -12.76 -3.73
C GLY A 253 -10.19 -13.39 -5.02
N SER A 254 -10.11 -14.72 -5.03
CA SER A 254 -10.62 -15.63 -6.05
C SER A 254 -11.12 -16.86 -5.29
N TYR A 255 -12.30 -16.73 -4.66
CA TYR A 255 -12.80 -17.66 -3.65
C TYR A 255 -13.84 -18.62 -4.23
N GLU A 256 -13.92 -19.82 -3.64
CA GLU A 256 -14.93 -20.82 -4.00
C GLU A 256 -16.28 -20.50 -3.36
N THR A 257 -16.28 -19.81 -2.20
CA THR A 257 -17.50 -19.57 -1.42
C THR A 257 -17.72 -18.09 -1.14
N GLU A 258 -18.99 -17.73 -0.93
CA GLU A 258 -19.39 -16.39 -0.52
C GLU A 258 -18.84 -16.05 0.88
N GLU A 259 -18.76 -17.04 1.75
CA GLU A 259 -18.29 -16.93 3.12
C GLU A 259 -16.83 -16.44 3.17
N GLU A 260 -15.96 -16.96 2.31
CA GLU A 260 -14.57 -16.51 2.20
C GLU A 260 -14.48 -15.03 1.73
N ALA A 261 -15.32 -14.65 0.78
CA ALA A 261 -15.40 -13.27 0.33
C ALA A 261 -15.97 -12.32 1.43
N LYS A 262 -16.95 -12.79 2.22
CA LYS A 262 -17.47 -12.05 3.39
C LYS A 262 -16.43 -11.92 4.49
N ALA A 263 -15.64 -12.97 4.74
CA ALA A 263 -14.50 -12.92 5.68
C ALA A 263 -13.47 -11.87 5.24
N THR A 264 -13.13 -11.87 3.95
CA THR A 264 -12.26 -10.84 3.35
C THR A 264 -12.85 -9.44 3.52
N LEU A 265 -14.15 -9.27 3.31
CA LEU A 265 -14.83 -7.98 3.52
C LEU A 265 -14.70 -7.50 4.96
N LYS A 266 -14.89 -8.38 5.96
CA LYS A 266 -14.70 -8.04 7.37
C LYS A 266 -13.25 -7.67 7.67
N TYR A 267 -12.29 -8.45 7.12
CA TYR A 267 -10.87 -8.19 7.30
C TYR A 267 -10.46 -6.81 6.79
N ILE A 268 -10.83 -6.45 5.56
CA ILE A 268 -10.44 -5.14 5.00
C ILE A 268 -11.13 -3.96 5.70
N LYS A 269 -12.23 -4.19 6.41
CA LYS A 269 -12.89 -3.21 7.26
C LYS A 269 -12.26 -3.11 8.64
N SER A 270 -11.48 -4.09 9.09
CA SER A 270 -10.84 -4.10 10.40
C SER A 270 -9.87 -2.92 10.56
N LYS A 271 -9.68 -2.45 11.78
CA LYS A 271 -8.73 -1.39 12.11
C LYS A 271 -7.29 -1.83 11.80
N PHE A 272 -6.95 -3.07 12.14
CA PHE A 272 -5.65 -3.65 11.85
C PHE A 272 -5.32 -3.60 10.36
N CYS A 273 -6.20 -4.10 9.51
CA CYS A 273 -5.95 -4.12 8.06
C CYS A 273 -5.80 -2.69 7.50
N ARG A 274 -6.64 -1.74 7.92
CA ARG A 274 -6.59 -0.36 7.42
C ARG A 274 -5.40 0.43 7.95
N LEU A 275 -4.89 0.09 9.15
CA LEU A 275 -3.61 0.61 9.61
C LEU A 275 -2.49 0.16 8.66
N MET A 276 -2.39 -1.16 8.40
CA MET A 276 -1.35 -1.73 7.55
C MET A 276 -1.43 -1.20 6.11
N LEU A 277 -2.63 -1.02 5.57
CA LEU A 277 -2.84 -0.36 4.28
C LEU A 277 -2.33 1.08 4.29
N GLY A 278 -2.57 1.83 5.36
CA GLY A 278 -2.19 3.22 5.52
C GLY A 278 -0.69 3.48 5.46
N ILE A 279 0.15 2.47 5.65
CA ILE A 279 1.62 2.59 5.56
C ILE A 279 2.06 3.04 4.16
N LEU A 280 1.48 2.46 3.11
CA LEU A 280 1.82 2.78 1.72
C LEU A 280 0.77 3.65 1.02
N LYS A 281 -0.44 3.71 1.55
CA LYS A 281 -1.53 4.51 0.99
C LYS A 281 -1.44 5.95 1.49
N THR A 282 -0.60 6.75 0.85
CA THR A 282 -0.39 8.18 1.16
C THR A 282 -1.20 9.13 0.28
N THR A 283 -2.05 8.60 -0.59
CA THR A 283 -2.96 9.31 -1.50
C THR A 283 -4.32 8.61 -1.55
N GLN A 284 -5.24 9.11 -2.34
CA GLN A 284 -6.55 8.49 -2.56
C GLN A 284 -6.52 7.11 -3.24
N HIS A 285 -5.41 6.73 -3.90
CA HIS A 285 -5.33 5.50 -4.68
C HIS A 285 -5.15 4.25 -3.82
N ASN A 286 -5.88 3.19 -4.18
CA ASN A 286 -5.86 1.87 -3.57
C ASN A 286 -5.21 0.83 -4.51
N ASP A 287 -4.20 1.22 -5.27
CA ASP A 287 -3.51 0.33 -6.19
C ASP A 287 -2.92 -0.89 -5.46
N ARG A 288 -2.75 -1.99 -6.17
CA ARG A 288 -2.28 -3.28 -5.63
C ARG A 288 -1.05 -3.16 -4.73
N ASP A 289 -0.06 -2.34 -5.10
CA ASP A 289 1.18 -2.14 -4.35
C ASP A 289 0.97 -1.54 -2.95
N LYS A 290 -0.13 -0.82 -2.71
CA LYS A 290 -0.46 -0.24 -1.40
C LYS A 290 -0.76 -1.31 -0.34
N TRP A 291 -1.13 -2.50 -0.78
CA TRP A 291 -1.51 -3.63 0.08
C TRP A 291 -0.33 -4.55 0.44
N ASN A 292 0.90 -4.21 0.04
CA ASN A 292 2.08 -5.05 0.26
C ASN A 292 2.39 -5.31 1.74
N TYR A 293 2.02 -4.41 2.65
CA TYR A 293 2.19 -4.61 4.09
C TYR A 293 0.96 -5.21 4.79
N VAL A 294 -0.15 -5.35 4.09
CA VAL A 294 -1.33 -6.02 4.63
C VAL A 294 -1.14 -7.53 4.52
N PRO A 295 -1.02 -8.28 5.63
CA PRO A 295 -0.78 -9.71 5.55
C PRO A 295 -2.01 -10.45 5.01
N LEU A 296 -1.78 -11.41 4.13
CA LEU A 296 -2.83 -12.31 3.66
C LEU A 296 -3.25 -13.23 4.81
N GLN A 297 -4.55 -13.37 5.02
CA GLN A 297 -5.12 -14.26 6.01
C GLN A 297 -5.67 -15.53 5.35
N ASN A 298 -5.88 -16.58 6.15
CA ASN A 298 -6.70 -17.69 5.75
C ASN A 298 -8.17 -17.32 5.97
N PHE A 299 -8.99 -17.32 4.91
CA PHE A 299 -10.41 -16.96 4.97
C PHE A 299 -11.33 -18.19 4.96
N THR A 300 -10.77 -19.41 4.93
CA THR A 300 -11.52 -20.65 4.93
C THR A 300 -11.99 -21.01 6.35
N SER A 301 -12.81 -22.04 6.47
CA SER A 301 -13.27 -22.57 7.75
C SER A 301 -12.16 -23.16 8.64
N SER A 302 -10.95 -23.35 8.10
CA SER A 302 -9.76 -23.80 8.85
C SER A 302 -8.89 -22.64 9.36
N SER A 303 -9.40 -21.40 9.28
CA SER A 303 -8.70 -20.21 9.76
C SER A 303 -8.45 -20.25 11.27
N ASP A 304 -7.33 -19.65 11.69
CA ASP A 304 -7.01 -19.33 13.08
C ASP A 304 -7.77 -18.08 13.58
N ILE A 305 -8.46 -17.37 12.69
CA ILE A 305 -9.35 -16.24 12.99
C ILE A 305 -10.80 -16.70 12.80
N ASP A 306 -11.66 -16.45 13.78
CA ASP A 306 -13.10 -16.63 13.66
C ASP A 306 -13.73 -15.45 12.91
N TRP A 307 -13.98 -15.65 11.62
CA TRP A 307 -14.60 -14.63 10.76
C TRP A 307 -16.11 -14.46 10.99
N SER A 308 -16.75 -15.30 11.79
CA SER A 308 -18.19 -15.20 12.07
C SER A 308 -18.53 -14.04 13.01
N VAL A 309 -17.59 -13.64 13.87
CA VAL A 309 -17.77 -12.62 14.90
C VAL A 309 -17.75 -11.18 14.36
N SER A 310 -17.95 -10.21 15.24
CA SER A 310 -17.92 -8.77 14.91
C SER A 310 -16.52 -8.29 14.49
N ILE A 311 -16.45 -7.19 13.73
CA ILE A 311 -15.17 -6.61 13.30
C ILE A 311 -14.26 -6.25 14.49
N PRO A 312 -14.74 -5.61 15.58
CA PRO A 312 -13.90 -5.37 16.75
C PRO A 312 -13.34 -6.65 17.41
N GLU A 313 -14.08 -7.76 17.34
CA GLU A 313 -13.59 -9.05 17.85
C GLU A 313 -12.53 -9.65 16.92
N ILE A 314 -12.70 -9.50 15.61
CA ILE A 314 -11.68 -9.86 14.62
C ILE A 314 -10.40 -9.04 14.85
N ASP A 315 -10.50 -7.74 15.13
CA ASP A 315 -9.34 -6.92 15.46
C ASP A 315 -8.60 -7.46 16.68
N ARG A 316 -9.30 -7.83 17.77
CA ARG A 316 -8.66 -8.43 18.95
C ARG A 316 -7.94 -9.75 18.64
N GLN A 317 -8.52 -10.60 17.82
CA GLN A 317 -7.87 -11.85 17.39
C GLN A 317 -6.61 -11.55 16.55
N LEU A 318 -6.65 -10.56 15.66
CA LEU A 318 -5.49 -10.14 14.88
C LEU A 318 -4.38 -9.53 15.77
N TYR A 319 -4.74 -8.71 16.76
CA TYR A 319 -3.77 -8.18 17.73
C TYR A 319 -3.06 -9.30 18.49
N ALA A 320 -3.83 -10.28 18.98
CA ALA A 320 -3.27 -11.45 19.66
C ALA A 320 -2.38 -12.31 18.74
N LYS A 321 -2.82 -12.55 17.50
CA LYS A 321 -2.08 -13.32 16.49
C LYS A 321 -0.69 -12.73 16.23
N TYR A 322 -0.59 -11.40 16.14
CA TYR A 322 0.67 -10.71 15.87
C TYR A 322 1.42 -10.28 17.13
N GLY A 323 0.93 -10.63 18.33
CA GLY A 323 1.58 -10.33 19.59
C GLY A 323 1.75 -8.83 19.85
N LEU A 324 0.71 -8.04 19.52
CA LEU A 324 0.72 -6.60 19.75
C LEU A 324 0.58 -6.31 21.24
N ASP A 325 1.36 -5.35 21.74
CA ASP A 325 1.27 -4.89 23.11
C ASP A 325 0.20 -3.79 23.30
N GLU A 326 -0.03 -3.38 24.55
CA GLU A 326 -1.06 -2.40 24.90
C GLU A 326 -0.86 -1.05 24.20
N SER A 327 0.38 -0.59 24.05
CA SER A 327 0.68 0.71 23.42
C SER A 327 0.39 0.68 21.90
N GLU A 328 0.71 -0.42 21.26
CA GLU A 328 0.41 -0.66 19.82
C GLU A 328 -1.09 -0.78 19.58
N ILE A 329 -1.81 -1.47 20.44
CA ILE A 329 -3.28 -1.58 20.38
C ILE A 329 -3.91 -0.20 20.58
N GLU A 330 -3.50 0.55 21.61
CA GLU A 330 -3.99 1.90 21.85
C GLU A 330 -3.73 2.83 20.65
N PHE A 331 -2.55 2.70 20.04
CA PHE A 331 -2.23 3.42 18.81
C PHE A 331 -3.22 3.11 17.68
N ILE A 332 -3.52 1.83 17.43
CA ILE A 332 -4.49 1.42 16.41
C ILE A 332 -5.88 1.98 16.73
N GLU A 333 -6.33 1.78 17.98
CA GLU A 333 -7.67 2.16 18.41
C GLU A 333 -7.93 3.68 18.32
N THR A 334 -6.90 4.49 18.52
CA THR A 334 -6.98 5.95 18.48
C THR A 334 -6.77 6.56 17.10
N HIS A 335 -5.95 5.95 16.25
CA HIS A 335 -5.60 6.50 14.92
C HIS A 335 -6.46 5.95 13.78
N VAL A 336 -7.10 4.80 13.97
CA VAL A 336 -7.91 4.17 12.93
C VAL A 336 -9.40 4.36 13.22
N LYS A 337 -10.11 4.99 12.30
CA LYS A 337 -11.55 5.24 12.43
C LYS A 337 -12.33 3.93 12.43
N GLU A 338 -13.44 3.87 13.14
CA GLU A 338 -14.36 2.74 13.03
C GLU A 338 -14.97 2.64 11.63
N MET A 339 -15.24 1.41 11.22
CA MET A 339 -15.93 1.09 9.97
C MET A 339 -16.88 -0.08 10.18
N ALA A 340 -18.18 0.18 10.05
CA ALA A 340 -19.24 -0.82 10.20
C ALA A 340 -19.32 -1.78 9.00
#